data_0f15f129e54714a354399ffdfd3ca53c
#
_entry.id   0f15f129e54714a354399ffdfd3ca53c
#
_cell.length_a   1.000
_cell.length_b   1.000
_cell.length_c   1.000
_cell.angle_alpha   90.00
_cell.angle_beta   90.00
_cell.angle_gamma   90.00
#
_symmetry.space_group_name_H-M   'P 1'
#
loop_
_entity.id
_entity.type
_entity.pdbx_description
1 polymer ?
#
loop_
_entity_poly.entity_id
_entity_poly.type
_entity_poly.pdbx_seq_one_letter_code
_entity_poly.pdbx_strand_id
1 'polypeptide(L)'
;CDLVEICKTPGYPIVYGEKIIDPKLPTILVYGHYDVQPPDPIGLWDSPPFEPVIKKTELHPEGAIFARGACDDKGQMYMHVKAMEYMINTGQLPCNVKFMIEGEEEVGSESLGWFVERNQDKLANDIILISDTGMISPDVPSITTGLRGLSYVEVEVTGPNRDLHSGLYGGAVANPINILTQMIASLHDEDNHIAIPGFYDNVDELSLEERAKMGEAPFSLDAYKKSIDIS
;
A
#
# COMPACT_ATOMS: atom_id res chain seq x y z
N CYS A 1 11.88 -21.30 11.61
CA CYS A 1 11.02 -20.83 12.72
C CYS A 1 10.90 -21.90 13.78
N ASP A 2 10.74 -21.47 15.04
CA ASP A 2 10.51 -22.39 16.17
C ASP A 2 9.02 -22.75 16.25
N LEU A 3 8.15 -21.86 15.82
CA LEU A 3 6.71 -22.04 15.71
C LEU A 3 6.21 -21.48 14.38
N VAL A 4 5.29 -22.19 13.75
CA VAL A 4 4.47 -21.68 12.63
C VAL A 4 3.03 -22.14 12.86
N GLU A 5 2.09 -21.21 12.78
CA GLU A 5 0.69 -21.46 13.11
C GLU A 5 -0.24 -20.74 12.12
N ILE A 6 -1.31 -21.40 11.73
CA ILE A 6 -2.43 -20.78 11.00
C ILE A 6 -3.49 -20.41 12.02
N CYS A 7 -3.57 -19.13 12.33
CA CYS A 7 -4.48 -18.58 13.32
C CYS A 7 -5.83 -18.25 12.68
N LYS A 8 -6.89 -18.82 13.22
CA LYS A 8 -8.26 -18.55 12.76
C LYS A 8 -8.69 -17.14 13.14
N THR A 9 -9.38 -16.49 12.25
CA THR A 9 -10.06 -15.20 12.44
C THR A 9 -11.53 -15.32 12.02
N PRO A 10 -12.36 -14.29 12.19
CA PRO A 10 -13.72 -14.27 11.63
C PRO A 10 -13.75 -14.37 10.10
N GLY A 11 -12.74 -13.82 9.42
CA GLY A 11 -12.54 -13.87 7.98
C GLY A 11 -11.42 -14.80 7.54
N TYR A 12 -10.45 -14.29 6.79
CA TYR A 12 -9.32 -15.09 6.34
C TYR A 12 -8.27 -15.27 7.45
N PRO A 13 -7.64 -16.45 7.54
CA PRO A 13 -6.71 -16.76 8.62
C PRO A 13 -5.43 -15.92 8.53
N ILE A 14 -4.82 -15.67 9.69
CA ILE A 14 -3.49 -15.06 9.79
C ILE A 14 -2.45 -16.17 9.93
N VAL A 15 -1.37 -16.08 9.15
CA VAL A 15 -0.21 -16.95 9.30
C VAL A 15 0.75 -16.29 10.27
N TYR A 16 1.00 -16.95 11.39
CA TYR A 16 1.95 -16.53 12.40
C TYR A 16 3.19 -17.41 12.38
N GLY A 17 4.35 -16.82 12.52
CA GLY A 17 5.61 -17.53 12.68
C GLY A 17 6.54 -16.82 13.65
N GLU A 18 7.41 -17.57 14.33
CA GLU A 18 8.41 -16.95 15.20
C GLU A 18 9.73 -17.72 15.23
N LYS A 19 10.79 -16.96 15.47
CA LYS A 19 12.12 -17.43 15.83
C LYS A 19 12.62 -16.61 17.01
N ILE A 20 12.65 -17.22 18.17
CA ILE A 20 13.15 -16.63 19.42
C ILE A 20 14.54 -17.17 19.71
N ILE A 21 15.54 -16.30 19.72
CA ILE A 21 16.93 -16.67 20.00
C ILE A 21 17.24 -16.48 21.48
N ASP A 22 16.93 -15.31 22.01
CA ASP A 22 17.09 -14.95 23.42
C ASP A 22 16.00 -13.94 23.79
N PRO A 23 15.21 -14.19 24.85
CA PRO A 23 14.17 -13.24 25.30
C PRO A 23 14.67 -11.84 25.67
N LYS A 24 15.97 -11.66 25.84
CA LYS A 24 16.58 -10.35 26.14
C LYS A 24 16.89 -9.52 24.90
N LEU A 25 16.90 -10.14 23.73
CA LEU A 25 17.14 -9.44 22.48
C LEU A 25 15.86 -8.73 22.01
N PRO A 26 16.01 -7.61 21.27
CA PRO A 26 14.85 -6.95 20.66
C PRO A 26 14.11 -7.91 19.72
N THR A 27 12.81 -7.74 19.64
CA THR A 27 11.92 -8.53 18.80
C THR A 27 11.37 -7.66 17.67
N ILE A 28 11.54 -8.11 16.44
CA ILE A 28 10.96 -7.50 15.23
C ILE A 28 9.73 -8.31 14.83
N LEU A 29 8.61 -7.64 14.63
CA LEU A 29 7.41 -8.20 14.02
C LEU A 29 7.38 -7.79 12.54
N VAL A 30 7.55 -8.74 11.65
CA VAL A 30 7.38 -8.56 10.21
C VAL A 30 5.90 -8.72 9.88
N TYR A 31 5.32 -7.68 9.30
CA TYR A 31 3.96 -7.68 8.79
C TYR A 31 3.98 -7.80 7.26
N GLY A 32 3.01 -8.46 6.70
CA GLY A 32 2.73 -8.56 5.28
C GLY A 32 1.38 -9.19 5.01
N HIS A 33 0.99 -9.28 3.74
CA HIS A 33 -0.28 -9.91 3.36
C HIS A 33 -0.13 -10.90 2.21
N TYR A 34 -1.07 -11.84 2.10
CA TYR A 34 -1.05 -12.86 1.05
C TYR A 34 -2.22 -12.77 0.08
N ASP A 35 -3.25 -11.99 0.39
CA ASP A 35 -4.33 -11.68 -0.52
C ASP A 35 -3.86 -10.72 -1.64
N VAL A 36 -4.69 -10.50 -2.61
CA VAL A 36 -4.34 -9.71 -3.80
C VAL A 36 -5.59 -9.05 -4.37
N GLN A 37 -5.41 -7.90 -5.02
CA GLN A 37 -6.46 -7.23 -5.77
C GLN A 37 -7.01 -8.11 -6.92
N PRO A 38 -8.30 -7.95 -7.28
CA PRO A 38 -8.85 -8.56 -8.49
C PRO A 38 -8.00 -8.23 -9.72
N PRO A 39 -7.83 -9.20 -10.65
CA PRO A 39 -6.97 -8.99 -11.81
C PRO A 39 -7.66 -8.26 -12.98
N ASP A 40 -8.88 -7.80 -12.79
CA ASP A 40 -9.64 -7.16 -13.85
C ASP A 40 -9.09 -5.77 -14.23
N PRO A 41 -9.14 -5.38 -15.53
CA PRO A 41 -9.64 -6.17 -16.66
C PRO A 41 -8.57 -7.15 -17.20
N ILE A 42 -8.91 -8.44 -17.25
CA ILE A 42 -8.00 -9.53 -17.65
C ILE A 42 -7.38 -9.32 -19.03
N GLY A 43 -8.13 -8.69 -19.95
CA GLY A 43 -7.66 -8.43 -21.31
C GLY A 43 -6.47 -7.46 -21.43
N LEU A 44 -6.07 -6.80 -20.35
CA LEU A 44 -4.90 -5.90 -20.32
C LEU A 44 -3.61 -6.60 -19.84
N TRP A 45 -3.70 -7.87 -19.44
CA TRP A 45 -2.53 -8.63 -19.01
C TRP A 45 -1.81 -9.25 -20.20
N ASP A 46 -0.47 -9.10 -20.24
CA ASP A 46 0.39 -9.77 -21.24
C ASP A 46 0.50 -11.30 -21.06
N SER A 47 0.18 -11.77 -19.85
CA SER A 47 0.16 -13.19 -19.49
C SER A 47 -0.93 -13.42 -18.46
N PRO A 48 -1.50 -14.63 -18.31
CA PRO A 48 -2.52 -14.89 -17.31
C PRO A 48 -2.05 -14.45 -15.91
N PRO A 49 -2.85 -13.65 -15.18
CA PRO A 49 -2.39 -12.98 -13.95
C PRO A 49 -1.97 -13.95 -12.84
N PHE A 50 -2.49 -15.17 -12.79
CA PHE A 50 -2.16 -16.18 -11.79
C PHE A 50 -1.26 -17.31 -12.33
N GLU A 51 -0.71 -17.15 -13.52
CA GLU A 51 0.31 -18.04 -14.10
C GLU A 51 1.64 -17.28 -14.15
N PRO A 52 2.49 -17.38 -13.11
CA PRO A 52 3.70 -16.59 -13.03
C PRO A 52 4.67 -16.93 -14.17
N VAL A 53 5.17 -15.90 -14.82
CA VAL A 53 6.17 -16.01 -15.88
C VAL A 53 7.42 -15.21 -15.56
N ILE A 54 8.59 -15.71 -15.95
CA ILE A 54 9.84 -14.95 -15.86
C ILE A 54 10.09 -14.30 -17.22
N LYS A 55 10.16 -12.97 -17.23
CA LYS A 55 10.47 -12.17 -18.43
C LYS A 55 11.67 -11.29 -18.18
N LYS A 56 12.53 -11.15 -19.20
CA LYS A 56 13.58 -10.14 -19.26
C LYS A 56 12.99 -8.88 -19.89
N THR A 57 13.26 -7.75 -19.29
CA THR A 57 12.84 -6.43 -19.78
C THR A 57 14.03 -5.47 -19.78
N GLU A 58 13.86 -4.28 -20.32
CA GLU A 58 14.87 -3.24 -20.26
C GLU A 58 15.23 -2.88 -18.81
N LEU A 59 14.23 -2.84 -17.90
CA LEU A 59 14.41 -2.59 -16.47
C LEU A 59 14.96 -3.79 -15.70
N HIS A 60 14.68 -5.01 -16.16
CA HIS A 60 15.06 -6.25 -15.50
C HIS A 60 15.78 -7.17 -16.47
N PRO A 61 17.05 -6.86 -16.86
CA PRO A 61 17.77 -7.62 -17.85
C PRO A 61 18.09 -9.07 -17.41
N GLU A 62 18.18 -9.31 -16.10
CA GLU A 62 18.35 -10.66 -15.55
C GLU A 62 17.05 -11.45 -15.43
N GLY A 63 15.91 -10.77 -15.61
CA GLY A 63 14.57 -11.33 -15.51
C GLY A 63 13.86 -10.97 -14.20
N ALA A 64 12.55 -10.84 -14.29
CA ALA A 64 11.65 -10.66 -13.15
C ALA A 64 10.43 -11.56 -13.26
N ILE A 65 9.81 -11.86 -12.14
CA ILE A 65 8.55 -12.62 -12.06
C ILE A 65 7.39 -11.66 -12.29
N PHE A 66 6.57 -11.96 -13.30
CA PHE A 66 5.36 -11.22 -13.61
C PHE A 66 4.13 -12.06 -13.28
N ALA A 67 3.36 -11.63 -12.30
CA ALA A 67 2.07 -12.20 -11.91
C ALA A 67 1.35 -11.26 -10.94
N ARG A 68 0.05 -11.40 -10.75
CA ARG A 68 -0.69 -10.74 -9.68
C ARG A 68 -0.15 -11.20 -8.31
N GLY A 69 0.13 -10.25 -7.40
CA GLY A 69 0.67 -10.52 -6.07
C GLY A 69 2.17 -10.83 -6.04
N ALA A 70 2.90 -10.72 -7.17
CA ALA A 70 4.34 -10.97 -7.20
C ALA A 70 5.15 -9.88 -6.47
N CYS A 71 4.70 -8.61 -6.55
CA CYS A 71 5.34 -7.47 -5.89
C CYS A 71 4.40 -6.69 -4.96
N ASP A 72 3.24 -7.25 -4.65
CA ASP A 72 2.25 -6.72 -3.74
C ASP A 72 1.45 -7.91 -3.18
N ASP A 73 1.78 -8.43 -1.97
CA ASP A 73 2.98 -8.12 -1.15
C ASP A 73 3.92 -9.34 -1.03
N LYS A 74 3.63 -10.46 -1.77
CA LYS A 74 4.36 -11.72 -1.62
C LYS A 74 5.87 -11.60 -1.88
N GLY A 75 6.26 -10.72 -2.79
CA GLY A 75 7.67 -10.49 -3.10
C GLY A 75 8.42 -9.87 -1.92
N GLN A 76 7.87 -8.80 -1.35
CA GLN A 76 8.45 -8.08 -0.22
C GLN A 76 8.45 -8.94 1.04
N MET A 77 7.35 -9.62 1.34
CA MET A 77 7.26 -10.54 2.46
C MET A 77 8.25 -11.70 2.32
N TYR A 78 8.40 -12.27 1.13
CA TYR A 78 9.35 -13.37 0.86
C TYR A 78 10.81 -12.92 0.98
N MET A 79 11.12 -11.66 0.66
CA MET A 79 12.44 -11.09 0.89
C MET A 79 12.86 -11.20 2.37
N HIS A 80 11.96 -10.90 3.31
CA HIS A 80 12.24 -11.02 4.74
C HIS A 80 12.41 -12.48 5.17
N VAL A 81 11.59 -13.39 4.62
CA VAL A 81 11.73 -14.83 4.86
C VAL A 81 13.12 -15.32 4.41
N LYS A 82 13.58 -14.91 3.23
CA LYS A 82 14.91 -15.30 2.69
C LYS A 82 16.07 -14.67 3.47
N ALA A 83 15.94 -13.39 3.86
CA ALA A 83 16.93 -12.73 4.70
C ALA A 83 17.09 -13.44 6.05
N MET A 84 15.98 -13.78 6.69
CA MET A 84 15.96 -14.51 7.95
C MET A 84 16.53 -15.93 7.80
N GLU A 85 16.14 -16.67 6.75
CA GLU A 85 16.70 -17.99 6.46
C GLU A 85 18.25 -17.93 6.31
N TYR A 86 18.75 -16.95 5.59
CA TYR A 86 20.21 -16.74 5.45
C TYR A 86 20.88 -16.45 6.80
N MET A 87 20.33 -15.51 7.58
CA MET A 87 20.91 -15.12 8.88
C MET A 87 20.88 -16.28 9.89
N ILE A 88 19.82 -17.11 9.90
CA ILE A 88 19.76 -18.32 10.75
C ILE A 88 20.83 -19.31 10.33
N ASN A 89 20.96 -19.61 9.02
CA ASN A 89 21.88 -20.60 8.50
C ASN A 89 23.35 -20.21 8.72
N THR A 90 23.62 -18.91 8.76
CA THR A 90 24.97 -18.36 9.02
C THR A 90 25.24 -18.05 10.50
N GLY A 91 24.26 -18.24 11.38
CA GLY A 91 24.38 -17.89 12.80
C GLY A 91 24.49 -16.38 13.07
N GLN A 92 23.98 -15.55 12.17
CA GLN A 92 24.14 -14.08 12.20
C GLN A 92 22.80 -13.35 12.55
N LEU A 93 21.75 -14.05 12.93
CA LEU A 93 20.50 -13.40 13.29
C LEU A 93 20.67 -12.64 14.63
N PRO A 94 20.56 -11.28 14.65
CA PRO A 94 20.91 -10.47 15.82
C PRO A 94 19.74 -10.21 16.77
N CYS A 95 18.53 -10.65 16.43
CA CYS A 95 17.29 -10.32 17.14
C CYS A 95 16.28 -11.46 17.07
N ASN A 96 15.25 -11.40 17.88
CA ASN A 96 14.08 -12.25 17.73
C ASN A 96 13.23 -11.76 16.56
N VAL A 97 12.61 -12.67 15.84
CA VAL A 97 11.74 -12.31 14.70
C VAL A 97 10.42 -13.03 14.80
N LYS A 98 9.35 -12.28 14.59
CA LYS A 98 7.98 -12.77 14.43
C LYS A 98 7.46 -12.37 13.06
N PHE A 99 6.56 -13.18 12.52
CA PHE A 99 5.81 -12.87 11.28
C PHE A 99 4.32 -12.88 11.61
N MET A 100 3.62 -11.90 11.09
CA MET A 100 2.16 -11.84 11.06
C MET A 100 1.74 -11.49 9.64
N ILE A 101 1.17 -12.47 8.94
CA ILE A 101 0.82 -12.34 7.52
C ILE A 101 -0.68 -12.55 7.39
N GLU A 102 -1.38 -11.50 6.98
CA GLU A 102 -2.85 -11.50 6.86
C GLU A 102 -3.34 -11.81 5.45
N GLY A 103 -4.65 -11.97 5.29
CA GLY A 103 -5.30 -12.30 4.03
C GLY A 103 -6.48 -11.40 3.70
N GLU A 104 -6.55 -10.18 4.23
CA GLU A 104 -7.64 -9.22 4.04
C GLU A 104 -7.14 -7.78 3.84
N GLU A 105 -5.84 -7.55 3.61
CA GLU A 105 -5.27 -6.21 3.46
C GLU A 105 -5.96 -5.45 2.33
N GLU A 106 -6.13 -6.09 1.20
CA GLU A 106 -6.69 -5.53 -0.03
C GLU A 106 -8.21 -5.27 0.02
N VAL A 107 -8.84 -5.64 1.13
CA VAL A 107 -10.28 -5.41 1.40
C VAL A 107 -10.53 -4.71 2.73
N GLY A 108 -9.47 -4.16 3.37
CA GLY A 108 -9.55 -3.31 4.55
C GLY A 108 -9.32 -3.98 5.89
N SER A 109 -8.74 -5.18 5.92
CA SER A 109 -8.22 -5.85 7.14
C SER A 109 -9.24 -5.98 8.28
N GLU A 110 -10.50 -6.33 7.98
CA GLU A 110 -11.56 -6.36 9.00
C GLU A 110 -11.24 -7.28 10.19
N SER A 111 -10.56 -8.40 9.94
CA SER A 111 -10.19 -9.36 10.98
C SER A 111 -8.90 -9.04 11.72
N LEU A 112 -8.07 -8.13 11.21
CA LEU A 112 -6.77 -7.80 11.80
C LEU A 112 -6.90 -7.20 13.21
N GLY A 113 -7.76 -6.20 13.37
CA GLY A 113 -8.01 -5.59 14.68
C GLY A 113 -8.49 -6.61 15.71
N TRP A 114 -9.43 -7.45 15.32
CA TRP A 114 -9.93 -8.56 16.17
C TRP A 114 -8.82 -9.52 16.60
N PHE A 115 -7.90 -9.84 15.68
CA PHE A 115 -6.79 -10.76 15.97
C PHE A 115 -5.75 -10.11 16.89
N VAL A 116 -5.35 -8.87 16.61
CA VAL A 116 -4.35 -8.13 17.41
C VAL A 116 -4.82 -7.96 18.86
N GLU A 117 -6.06 -7.56 19.07
CA GLU A 117 -6.62 -7.37 20.41
C GLU A 117 -6.55 -8.64 21.28
N ARG A 118 -6.68 -9.83 20.66
CA ARG A 118 -6.72 -11.14 21.36
C ARG A 118 -5.37 -11.81 21.48
N ASN A 119 -4.36 -11.30 20.79
CA ASN A 119 -3.03 -11.90 20.72
C ASN A 119 -1.91 -10.93 21.08
N GLN A 120 -2.18 -9.93 21.91
CA GLN A 120 -1.20 -8.88 22.26
C GLN A 120 0.11 -9.48 22.81
N ASP A 121 0.05 -10.44 23.71
CA ASP A 121 1.25 -11.10 24.26
C ASP A 121 2.03 -11.88 23.20
N LYS A 122 1.32 -12.58 22.30
CA LYS A 122 1.93 -13.32 21.18
C LYS A 122 2.61 -12.35 20.21
N LEU A 123 2.02 -11.20 19.95
CA LEU A 123 2.49 -10.18 19.02
C LEU A 123 3.44 -9.16 19.65
N ALA A 124 3.69 -9.23 20.96
CA ALA A 124 4.58 -8.31 21.65
C ALA A 124 5.93 -8.19 20.91
N ASN A 125 6.34 -6.98 20.62
CA ASN A 125 7.51 -6.64 19.81
C ASN A 125 8.06 -5.27 20.19
N ASP A 126 9.27 -4.96 19.76
CA ASP A 126 9.92 -3.64 19.91
C ASP A 126 9.80 -2.80 18.64
N ILE A 127 9.75 -3.47 17.48
CA ILE A 127 9.71 -2.83 16.16
C ILE A 127 8.76 -3.62 15.26
N ILE A 128 7.90 -2.91 14.53
CA ILE A 128 7.12 -3.48 13.42
C ILE A 128 7.81 -3.11 12.10
N LEU A 129 8.08 -4.11 11.27
CA LEU A 129 8.65 -3.96 9.95
C LEU A 129 7.59 -4.24 8.90
N ILE A 130 7.23 -3.23 8.13
CA ILE A 130 6.26 -3.30 7.04
C ILE A 130 7.00 -2.90 5.76
N SER A 131 6.98 -3.76 4.75
CA SER A 131 7.69 -3.54 3.48
C SER A 131 6.77 -3.56 2.26
N ASP A 132 5.48 -3.35 2.47
CA ASP A 132 4.52 -3.17 1.39
C ASP A 132 4.72 -1.81 0.71
N THR A 133 5.86 -1.69 0.07
CA THR A 133 6.38 -0.48 -0.57
C THR A 133 7.23 -0.84 -1.78
N GLY A 134 7.48 0.16 -2.66
CA GLY A 134 8.36 -0.01 -3.81
C GLY A 134 9.79 0.48 -3.55
N MET A 135 10.71 0.04 -4.40
CA MET A 135 12.03 0.65 -4.55
C MET A 135 11.93 1.88 -5.45
N ILE A 136 12.80 2.88 -5.25
CA ILE A 136 12.88 4.07 -6.12
C ILE A 136 13.29 3.67 -7.54
N SER A 137 14.26 2.75 -7.64
CA SER A 137 14.67 2.11 -8.88
C SER A 137 15.31 0.75 -8.57
N PRO A 138 15.55 -0.13 -9.56
CA PRO A 138 16.13 -1.46 -9.32
C PRO A 138 17.46 -1.46 -8.56
N ASP A 139 18.26 -0.39 -8.70
CA ASP A 139 19.58 -0.26 -8.09
C ASP A 139 19.61 0.70 -6.89
N VAL A 140 18.44 1.24 -6.49
CA VAL A 140 18.35 2.21 -5.38
C VAL A 140 17.41 1.68 -4.31
N PRO A 141 17.94 0.95 -3.31
CA PRO A 141 17.16 0.52 -2.17
C PRO A 141 16.70 1.75 -1.36
N SER A 142 15.51 1.64 -0.78
CA SER A 142 14.91 2.70 0.02
C SER A 142 14.25 2.16 1.28
N ILE A 143 14.20 3.02 2.31
CA ILE A 143 13.42 2.78 3.52
C ILE A 143 12.35 3.87 3.57
N THR A 144 11.09 3.46 3.48
CA THR A 144 9.96 4.39 3.63
C THR A 144 9.78 4.73 5.10
N THR A 145 9.94 6.01 5.44
CA THR A 145 9.86 6.49 6.82
C THR A 145 8.54 7.18 7.16
N GLY A 146 7.65 7.33 6.19
CA GLY A 146 6.34 7.94 6.37
C GLY A 146 5.46 7.71 5.15
N LEU A 147 4.16 7.83 5.35
CA LEU A 147 3.14 7.67 4.31
C LEU A 147 2.34 8.95 4.19
N ARG A 148 1.75 9.18 3.01
CA ARG A 148 0.77 10.24 2.82
C ARG A 148 -0.52 9.88 3.54
N GLY A 149 -1.18 10.86 4.12
CA GLY A 149 -2.52 10.69 4.66
C GLY A 149 -3.53 10.38 3.55
N LEU A 150 -4.61 9.71 3.92
CA LEU A 150 -5.75 9.40 3.05
C LEU A 150 -7.02 9.94 3.69
N SER A 151 -7.84 10.61 2.89
CA SER A 151 -9.22 10.96 3.25
C SER A 151 -10.13 10.51 2.10
N TYR A 152 -11.02 9.59 2.39
CA TYR A 152 -12.00 9.08 1.42
C TYR A 152 -13.39 9.61 1.77
N VAL A 153 -14.06 10.19 0.78
CA VAL A 153 -15.39 10.74 0.94
C VAL A 153 -16.27 10.38 -0.25
N GLU A 154 -17.54 10.20 0.00
CA GLU A 154 -18.57 10.07 -1.02
C GLU A 154 -19.50 11.28 -0.97
N VAL A 155 -19.84 11.83 -2.14
CA VAL A 155 -20.75 12.97 -2.25
C VAL A 155 -21.93 12.58 -3.11
N GLU A 156 -23.12 12.57 -2.52
CA GLU A 156 -24.38 12.37 -3.23
C GLU A 156 -25.15 13.68 -3.34
N VAL A 157 -25.55 14.04 -4.57
CA VAL A 157 -26.40 15.20 -4.83
C VAL A 157 -27.75 14.73 -5.35
N THR A 158 -28.78 14.87 -4.51
CA THR A 158 -30.14 14.49 -4.85
C THR A 158 -30.85 15.63 -5.59
N GLY A 159 -31.36 15.37 -6.76
CA GLY A 159 -32.15 16.29 -7.58
C GLY A 159 -33.68 16.14 -7.36
N PRO A 160 -34.50 16.55 -8.35
CA PRO A 160 -35.96 16.36 -8.33
C PRO A 160 -36.35 14.87 -8.18
N ASN A 161 -37.59 14.62 -7.78
CA ASN A 161 -38.12 13.28 -7.54
C ASN A 161 -38.38 12.44 -8.81
N ARG A 162 -38.04 12.95 -9.97
CA ARG A 162 -38.15 12.30 -11.28
C ARG A 162 -37.34 13.03 -12.32
N ASP A 163 -37.08 12.37 -13.46
CA ASP A 163 -36.44 12.99 -14.62
C ASP A 163 -37.31 14.11 -15.20
N LEU A 164 -36.67 15.24 -15.51
CA LEU A 164 -37.32 16.43 -16.03
C LEU A 164 -36.91 16.68 -17.47
N HIS A 165 -37.91 17.03 -18.30
CA HIS A 165 -37.64 17.43 -19.69
C HIS A 165 -36.90 18.76 -19.74
N SER A 166 -35.71 18.81 -20.33
CA SER A 166 -34.84 19.99 -20.37
C SER A 166 -35.47 21.20 -21.09
N GLY A 167 -36.31 20.96 -22.09
CA GLY A 167 -37.06 22.02 -22.80
C GLY A 167 -38.13 22.73 -21.97
N LEU A 168 -38.58 22.13 -20.87
CA LEU A 168 -39.60 22.71 -19.99
C LEU A 168 -38.99 23.25 -18.68
N TYR A 169 -37.95 22.62 -18.19
CA TYR A 169 -37.39 22.89 -16.85
C TYR A 169 -35.95 23.43 -16.90
N GLY A 170 -35.29 23.41 -18.09
CA GLY A 170 -33.94 23.94 -18.27
C GLY A 170 -33.84 25.40 -17.87
N GLY A 171 -32.85 25.73 -17.05
CA GLY A 171 -32.66 27.06 -16.48
C GLY A 171 -33.54 27.41 -15.27
N ALA A 172 -34.65 26.65 -15.04
CA ALA A 172 -35.53 26.83 -13.87
C ALA A 172 -35.19 25.91 -12.71
N VAL A 173 -34.69 24.71 -13.01
CA VAL A 173 -34.29 23.69 -12.04
C VAL A 173 -32.84 23.32 -12.23
N ALA A 174 -32.09 23.33 -11.14
CA ALA A 174 -30.66 22.97 -11.16
C ALA A 174 -30.47 21.49 -11.51
N ASN A 175 -29.54 21.20 -12.42
CA ASN A 175 -29.13 19.83 -12.73
C ASN A 175 -28.17 19.33 -11.65
N PRO A 176 -28.44 18.19 -10.95
CA PRO A 176 -27.59 17.69 -9.88
C PRO A 176 -26.15 17.37 -10.37
N ILE A 177 -25.97 16.96 -11.61
CA ILE A 177 -24.62 16.71 -12.17
C ILE A 177 -23.82 18.03 -12.24
N ASN A 178 -24.44 19.13 -12.67
CA ASN A 178 -23.76 20.43 -12.72
C ASN A 178 -23.40 20.93 -11.31
N ILE A 179 -24.29 20.70 -10.33
CA ILE A 179 -24.01 21.05 -8.93
C ILE A 179 -22.88 20.19 -8.38
N LEU A 180 -22.92 18.88 -8.58
CA LEU A 180 -21.86 17.96 -8.13
C LEU A 180 -20.50 18.33 -8.71
N THR A 181 -20.42 18.60 -10.02
CA THR A 181 -19.15 18.99 -10.65
C THR A 181 -18.60 20.31 -10.11
N GLN A 182 -19.47 21.30 -9.83
CA GLN A 182 -19.05 22.56 -9.20
C GLN A 182 -18.57 22.35 -7.76
N MET A 183 -19.25 21.50 -6.98
CA MET A 183 -18.84 21.16 -5.62
C MET A 183 -17.46 20.49 -5.62
N ILE A 184 -17.23 19.50 -6.48
CA ILE A 184 -15.93 18.81 -6.59
C ILE A 184 -14.85 19.79 -7.04
N ALA A 185 -15.12 20.61 -8.05
CA ALA A 185 -14.16 21.59 -8.55
C ALA A 185 -13.78 22.63 -7.48
N SER A 186 -14.69 22.98 -6.57
CA SER A 186 -14.43 23.94 -5.48
C SER A 186 -13.53 23.39 -4.37
N LEU A 187 -13.22 22.10 -4.36
CA LEU A 187 -12.33 21.49 -3.37
C LEU A 187 -10.84 21.78 -3.63
N HIS A 188 -10.50 22.30 -4.82
CA HIS A 188 -9.15 22.67 -5.20
C HIS A 188 -9.11 24.12 -5.70
N ASP A 189 -8.00 24.79 -5.45
CA ASP A 189 -7.69 26.08 -6.05
C ASP A 189 -6.99 25.94 -7.41
N GLU A 190 -6.57 27.08 -8.01
CA GLU A 190 -5.91 27.12 -9.32
C GLU A 190 -4.52 26.45 -9.30
N ASP A 191 -3.90 26.30 -8.13
CA ASP A 191 -2.60 25.64 -7.92
C ASP A 191 -2.74 24.18 -7.48
N ASN A 192 -3.95 23.61 -7.53
CA ASN A 192 -4.31 22.28 -7.06
C ASN A 192 -4.13 22.05 -5.55
N HIS A 193 -4.08 23.11 -4.75
CA HIS A 193 -4.15 22.96 -3.29
C HIS A 193 -5.60 22.67 -2.86
N ILE A 194 -5.75 21.94 -1.76
CA ILE A 194 -7.06 21.70 -1.16
C ILE A 194 -7.61 23.02 -0.60
N ALA A 195 -8.76 23.46 -1.12
CA ALA A 195 -9.38 24.73 -0.75
C ALA A 195 -10.29 24.66 0.48
N ILE A 196 -10.29 23.53 1.19
CA ILE A 196 -11.12 23.33 2.40
C ILE A 196 -10.48 24.12 3.55
N PRO A 197 -11.23 25.04 4.20
CA PRO A 197 -10.71 25.79 5.35
C PRO A 197 -10.21 24.87 6.46
N GLY A 198 -9.02 25.16 6.99
CA GLY A 198 -8.42 24.40 8.07
C GLY A 198 -7.72 23.10 7.66
N PHE A 199 -7.74 22.72 6.37
CA PHE A 199 -7.11 21.49 5.91
C PHE A 199 -5.61 21.42 6.23
N TYR A 200 -4.92 22.55 6.13
CA TYR A 200 -3.48 22.65 6.35
C TYR A 200 -3.08 23.17 7.75
N ASP A 201 -4.03 23.48 8.65
CA ASP A 201 -3.75 24.11 9.94
C ASP A 201 -2.79 23.33 10.85
N ASN A 202 -2.78 22.00 10.72
CA ASN A 202 -1.93 21.12 11.52
C ASN A 202 -0.84 20.42 10.67
N VAL A 203 -0.54 20.93 9.48
CA VAL A 203 0.53 20.40 8.64
C VAL A 203 1.85 21.02 9.05
N ASP A 204 2.78 20.18 9.50
CA ASP A 204 4.14 20.61 9.81
C ASP A 204 4.91 20.94 8.53
N GLU A 205 5.54 22.11 8.49
CA GLU A 205 6.44 22.45 7.39
C GLU A 205 7.77 21.70 7.53
N LEU A 206 8.18 21.06 6.42
CA LEU A 206 9.49 20.42 6.37
C LEU A 206 10.60 21.48 6.48
N SER A 207 11.59 21.21 7.31
CA SER A 207 12.81 22.00 7.38
C SER A 207 13.60 21.97 6.07
N LEU A 208 14.48 22.94 5.86
CA LEU A 208 15.36 22.95 4.68
C LEU A 208 16.26 21.71 4.60
N GLU A 209 16.67 21.17 5.75
CA GLU A 209 17.48 19.96 5.82
C GLU A 209 16.68 18.73 5.36
N GLU A 210 15.46 18.58 5.83
CA GLU A 210 14.57 17.47 5.42
C GLU A 210 14.24 17.55 3.92
N ARG A 211 13.93 18.74 3.40
CA ARG A 211 13.72 18.94 1.97
C ARG A 211 14.96 18.58 1.14
N ALA A 212 16.16 18.93 1.63
CA ALA A 212 17.41 18.59 0.96
C ALA A 212 17.61 17.07 0.92
N LYS A 213 17.39 16.36 2.04
CA LYS A 213 17.47 14.91 2.12
C LYS A 213 16.47 14.20 1.19
N MET A 214 15.24 14.69 1.13
CA MET A 214 14.25 14.15 0.18
C MET A 214 14.66 14.36 -1.28
N GLY A 215 15.37 15.46 -1.59
CA GLY A 215 15.89 15.77 -2.90
C GLY A 215 17.12 14.93 -3.32
N GLU A 216 17.74 14.17 -2.40
CA GLU A 216 18.85 13.27 -2.71
C GLU A 216 18.39 12.00 -3.46
N ALA A 217 17.10 11.64 -3.36
CA ALA A 217 16.54 10.51 -4.07
C ALA A 217 16.66 10.73 -5.59
N PRO A 218 17.22 9.78 -6.35
CA PRO A 218 17.36 9.94 -7.79
C PRO A 218 15.97 10.01 -8.44
N PHE A 219 15.71 11.11 -9.13
CA PHE A 219 14.49 11.32 -9.88
C PHE A 219 14.79 11.85 -11.29
N SER A 220 14.22 11.21 -12.29
CA SER A 220 14.23 11.66 -13.67
C SER A 220 12.80 11.85 -14.16
N LEU A 221 12.42 13.09 -14.44
CA LEU A 221 11.09 13.40 -14.96
C LEU A 221 10.82 12.67 -16.29
N ASP A 222 11.81 12.58 -17.16
CA ASP A 222 11.67 11.91 -18.47
C ASP A 222 11.47 10.40 -18.30
N ALA A 223 12.22 9.76 -17.39
CA ALA A 223 12.03 8.35 -17.07
C ALA A 223 10.66 8.11 -16.44
N TYR A 224 10.23 8.98 -15.54
CA TYR A 224 8.91 8.91 -14.91
C TYR A 224 7.78 9.06 -15.95
N LYS A 225 7.83 10.08 -16.81
CA LYS A 225 6.87 10.26 -17.89
C LYS A 225 6.81 9.04 -18.83
N LYS A 226 7.98 8.52 -19.21
CA LYS A 226 8.08 7.31 -20.05
C LYS A 226 7.43 6.09 -19.38
N SER A 227 7.58 5.94 -18.05
CA SER A 227 7.05 4.78 -17.30
C SER A 227 5.52 4.74 -17.26
N ILE A 228 4.85 5.88 -17.42
CA ILE A 228 3.39 6.04 -17.39
C ILE A 228 2.81 6.51 -18.73
N ASP A 229 3.62 6.50 -19.79
CA ASP A 229 3.26 6.85 -21.18
C ASP A 229 2.59 8.23 -21.31
N ILE A 230 3.15 9.24 -20.65
CA ILE A 230 2.74 10.65 -20.80
C ILE A 230 3.84 11.51 -21.38
N SER A 231 3.47 12.50 -22.20
CA SER A 231 4.37 13.45 -22.87
C SER A 231 4.64 14.70 -22.03
#